data_2cd5fd5c103ce7f260d347a2448f506a
#
_entry.id   2cd5fd5c103ce7f260d347a2448f506a
#
_cell.length_a   1.000
_cell.length_b   1.000
_cell.length_c   1.000
_cell.angle_alpha   90.00
_cell.angle_beta   90.00
_cell.angle_gamma   90.00
#
_symmetry.space_group_name_H-M   'P 1'
#
loop_
_entity.id
_entity.type
_entity.pdbx_description
1 polymer ?
#
loop_
_entity_poly.entity_id
_entity_poly.type
_entity_poly.pdbx_seq_one_letter_code
_entity_poly.pdbx_strand_id
1 'polypeptide(L)'
;YNYPLWTSNITITILYCKIKRGYTTLIFLCFSVKDRIPLINDFFHFLSNFGLDVWYDRRNIYLGDNRREKNITYGAENPNVNYAVVFYSENFKNGNICLEEYKILLERYYKNEIFLFPVFISEVPPKLDKKFQICKTLVYKHINDQSDFNALALHIIAKITFDDLNNSKFKSIHDIVLDYSDKTSIYYKLIIEYQNIKKTNYNMRIASLFFLYLIASQTRSISFFYDKTMNYIYHQNCLDILVDEKRELQIMENIICYTFSVL
;
A
#
# COMPACT_ATOMS: atom_id res chain seq x y z
N TYR A 1 -18.66 0.74 49.86
CA TYR A 1 -18.97 0.95 48.42
C TYR A 1 -17.75 0.54 47.62
N ASN A 2 -17.83 -0.63 46.98
CA ASN A 2 -16.81 -1.18 46.10
C ASN A 2 -17.07 -0.66 44.69
N TYR A 3 -16.11 0.07 44.09
CA TYR A 3 -16.08 0.35 42.66
C TYR A 3 -15.30 -0.72 41.94
N PRO A 4 -15.80 -1.34 40.87
CA PRO A 4 -15.11 -2.39 40.16
C PRO A 4 -14.03 -1.85 39.21
N LEU A 5 -12.90 -2.55 39.19
CA LEU A 5 -11.72 -2.41 38.37
C LEU A 5 -12.02 -2.49 36.85
N TRP A 6 -12.27 -1.34 36.20
CA TRP A 6 -12.40 -1.22 34.73
C TRP A 6 -11.15 -0.71 34.03
N THR A 7 -10.04 -0.53 34.78
CA THR A 7 -8.81 0.11 34.21
C THR A 7 -7.81 -0.88 33.59
N SER A 8 -7.93 -2.18 33.80
CA SER A 8 -6.95 -3.15 33.30
C SER A 8 -7.14 -3.58 31.84
N ASN A 9 -8.38 -3.59 31.33
CA ASN A 9 -8.66 -4.07 29.98
C ASN A 9 -8.38 -3.05 28.89
N ILE A 10 -8.48 -1.73 29.17
CA ILE A 10 -8.20 -0.67 28.19
C ILE A 10 -6.70 -0.58 27.92
N THR A 11 -5.87 -0.70 28.94
CA THR A 11 -4.40 -0.67 28.83
C THR A 11 -3.88 -1.87 28.04
N ILE A 12 -4.45 -3.07 28.27
CA ILE A 12 -4.09 -4.29 27.52
C ILE A 12 -4.53 -4.17 26.05
N THR A 13 -5.71 -3.64 25.78
CA THR A 13 -6.20 -3.43 24.40
C THR A 13 -5.36 -2.40 23.66
N ILE A 14 -4.93 -1.32 24.31
CA ILE A 14 -4.02 -0.31 23.72
C ILE A 14 -2.61 -0.88 23.50
N LEU A 15 -2.11 -1.69 24.44
CA LEU A 15 -0.82 -2.39 24.26
C LEU A 15 -0.92 -3.45 23.16
N TYR A 16 -2.01 -4.19 23.06
CA TYR A 16 -2.28 -5.18 22.01
C TYR A 16 -2.40 -4.51 20.62
N CYS A 17 -3.02 -3.33 20.54
CA CYS A 17 -3.03 -2.52 19.33
C CYS A 17 -1.65 -1.96 18.97
N LYS A 18 -0.77 -1.67 19.95
CA LYS A 18 0.61 -1.23 19.70
C LYS A 18 1.54 -2.37 19.27
N ILE A 19 1.35 -3.58 19.79
CA ILE A 19 2.14 -4.76 19.41
C ILE A 19 1.71 -5.32 18.04
N LYS A 20 0.46 -5.06 17.59
CA LYS A 20 -0.06 -5.42 16.27
C LYS A 20 0.29 -4.45 15.13
N ARG A 21 0.97 -3.34 15.39
CA ARG A 21 1.56 -2.52 14.33
C ARG A 21 2.86 -3.19 13.87
N GLY A 22 2.72 -4.29 13.14
CA GLY A 22 3.73 -4.67 12.18
C GLY A 22 4.08 -3.44 11.34
N TYR A 23 5.30 -3.28 10.96
CA TYR A 23 5.94 -2.18 10.25
C TYR A 23 4.93 -1.23 9.59
N THR A 24 4.76 -0.03 10.18
CA THR A 24 3.88 0.98 9.61
C THR A 24 4.58 1.52 8.37
N THR A 25 4.22 0.96 7.23
CA THR A 25 4.66 1.48 5.93
C THR A 25 4.08 2.85 5.74
N LEU A 26 4.90 3.89 5.87
CA LEU A 26 4.49 5.27 5.67
C LEU A 26 4.78 5.69 4.22
N ILE A 27 3.75 6.15 3.54
CA ILE A 27 3.82 6.68 2.18
C ILE A 27 3.86 8.21 2.25
N PHE A 28 4.83 8.84 1.60
CA PHE A 28 4.91 10.29 1.49
C PHE A 28 4.34 10.75 0.15
N LEU A 29 3.42 11.73 0.15
CA LEU A 29 2.92 12.37 -1.07
C LEU A 29 3.68 13.67 -1.31
N CYS A 30 4.53 13.70 -2.32
CA CYS A 30 5.30 14.87 -2.74
C CYS A 30 4.61 15.53 -3.94
N PHE A 31 4.09 16.74 -3.76
CA PHE A 31 3.29 17.43 -4.76
C PHE A 31 3.33 18.97 -4.58
N SER A 32 2.97 19.71 -5.62
CA SER A 32 2.72 21.15 -5.48
C SER A 32 1.39 21.45 -4.80
N VAL A 33 1.39 22.34 -3.84
CA VAL A 33 0.15 22.76 -3.16
C VAL A 33 -0.93 23.29 -4.12
N LYS A 34 -0.54 23.76 -5.30
CA LYS A 34 -1.47 24.22 -6.34
C LYS A 34 -2.22 23.06 -7.01
N ASP A 35 -1.68 21.85 -6.97
CA ASP A 35 -2.28 20.64 -7.55
C ASP A 35 -3.14 19.87 -6.55
N ARG A 36 -3.22 20.38 -5.32
CA ARG A 36 -3.86 19.68 -4.20
C ARG A 36 -5.30 19.31 -4.45
N ILE A 37 -6.11 20.27 -4.91
CA ILE A 37 -7.56 20.13 -5.01
C ILE A 37 -8.00 20.10 -6.48
N PRO A 38 -8.86 19.13 -6.84
CA PRO A 38 -9.36 18.04 -6.00
C PRO A 38 -8.40 16.84 -5.93
N LEU A 39 -7.57 16.64 -6.94
CA LEU A 39 -6.90 15.41 -7.33
C LEU A 39 -6.09 14.74 -6.21
N ILE A 40 -5.12 15.46 -5.63
CA ILE A 40 -4.23 14.86 -4.60
C ILE A 40 -4.97 14.60 -3.30
N ASN A 41 -5.91 15.49 -2.92
CA ASN A 41 -6.72 15.30 -1.74
C ASN A 41 -7.57 14.02 -1.84
N ASP A 42 -8.21 13.81 -2.98
CA ASP A 42 -9.06 12.66 -3.20
C ASP A 42 -8.23 11.37 -3.29
N PHE A 43 -7.07 11.42 -3.91
CA PHE A 43 -6.15 10.28 -3.93
C PHE A 43 -5.62 9.92 -2.53
N PHE A 44 -5.31 10.92 -1.69
CA PHE A 44 -4.99 10.67 -0.29
C PHE A 44 -6.11 9.91 0.44
N HIS A 45 -7.36 10.34 0.30
CA HIS A 45 -8.50 9.65 0.89
C HIS A 45 -8.67 8.24 0.32
N PHE A 46 -8.46 8.08 -0.99
CA PHE A 46 -8.53 6.79 -1.65
C PHE A 46 -7.51 5.79 -1.06
N LEU A 47 -6.23 6.18 -0.93
CA LEU A 47 -5.21 5.33 -0.30
C LEU A 47 -5.51 5.04 1.18
N SER A 48 -6.00 6.03 1.92
CA SER A 48 -6.36 5.88 3.32
C SER A 48 -7.50 4.87 3.54
N ASN A 49 -8.41 4.72 2.57
CA ASN A 49 -9.48 3.74 2.61
C ASN A 49 -8.98 2.29 2.53
N PHE A 50 -7.79 2.05 1.97
CA PHE A 50 -7.10 0.77 2.04
C PHE A 50 -6.40 0.54 3.39
N GLY A 51 -6.43 1.49 4.31
CA GLY A 51 -5.71 1.40 5.58
C GLY A 51 -4.20 1.66 5.47
N LEU A 52 -3.77 2.26 4.36
CA LEU A 52 -2.39 2.72 4.19
C LEU A 52 -2.13 3.95 5.06
N ASP A 53 -0.97 3.99 5.68
CA ASP A 53 -0.53 5.18 6.42
C ASP A 53 0.15 6.14 5.43
N VAL A 54 -0.45 7.32 5.28
CA VAL A 54 -0.03 8.30 4.28
C VAL A 54 0.32 9.61 4.95
N TRP A 55 1.55 10.09 4.75
CA TRP A 55 1.93 11.44 5.11
C TRP A 55 1.29 12.43 4.14
N TYR A 56 0.41 13.26 4.68
CA TYR A 56 -0.26 14.32 3.95
C TYR A 56 -0.28 15.58 4.81
N ASP A 57 0.22 16.70 4.28
CA ASP A 57 0.46 17.92 5.06
C ASP A 57 -0.81 18.44 5.77
N ARG A 58 -1.98 18.42 5.14
CA ARG A 58 -3.24 18.84 5.78
C ARG A 58 -3.64 18.02 7.00
N ARG A 59 -3.25 16.76 7.03
CA ARG A 59 -3.53 15.88 8.17
C ARG A 59 -2.50 16.05 9.29
N ASN A 60 -1.27 16.37 8.93
CA ASN A 60 -0.12 16.26 9.82
C ASN A 60 0.43 17.61 10.28
N ILE A 61 -0.05 18.74 9.70
CA ILE A 61 0.38 20.09 10.01
C ILE A 61 -0.78 20.89 10.60
N TYR A 62 -0.58 21.47 11.77
CA TYR A 62 -1.56 22.24 12.49
C TYR A 62 -1.29 23.74 12.37
N LEU A 63 -2.32 24.55 12.71
CA LEU A 63 -2.16 26.01 12.79
C LEU A 63 -1.09 26.35 13.84
N GLY A 64 -0.11 27.16 13.44
CA GLY A 64 1.04 27.52 14.29
C GLY A 64 2.29 26.66 14.07
N ASP A 65 2.19 25.52 13.39
CA ASP A 65 3.35 24.71 13.03
C ASP A 65 4.26 25.42 12.00
N ASN A 66 5.57 25.20 12.12
CA ASN A 66 6.50 25.54 11.06
C ASN A 66 6.32 24.56 9.89
N ARG A 67 5.65 25.02 8.83
CA ARG A 67 5.29 24.20 7.68
C ARG A 67 6.50 23.54 7.01
N ARG A 68 7.61 24.29 6.84
CA ARG A 68 8.81 23.76 6.21
C ARG A 68 9.42 22.63 7.06
N GLU A 69 9.58 22.87 8.36
CA GLU A 69 10.10 21.87 9.30
C GLU A 69 9.24 20.61 9.30
N LYS A 70 7.91 20.75 9.37
CA LYS A 70 7.00 19.60 9.35
C LYS A 70 7.11 18.80 8.07
N ASN A 71 7.12 19.44 6.91
CA ASN A 71 7.21 18.73 5.62
C ASN A 71 8.58 18.08 5.41
N ILE A 72 9.66 18.72 5.84
CA ILE A 72 11.00 18.19 5.66
C ILE A 72 11.32 17.16 6.74
N THR A 73 11.43 17.58 8.01
CA THR A 73 11.94 16.72 9.08
C THR A 73 10.98 15.59 9.45
N TYR A 74 9.68 15.90 9.56
CA TYR A 74 8.67 14.90 9.91
C TYR A 74 8.04 14.21 8.70
N GLY A 75 8.29 14.72 7.50
CA GLY A 75 7.84 14.21 6.23
C GLY A 75 8.95 13.54 5.42
N ALA A 76 9.60 14.26 4.51
CA ALA A 76 10.55 13.72 3.54
C ALA A 76 11.80 13.05 4.17
N GLU A 77 12.29 13.55 5.31
CA GLU A 77 13.43 12.99 6.07
C GLU A 77 13.02 11.90 7.07
N ASN A 78 11.72 11.70 7.31
CA ASN A 78 11.24 10.73 8.28
C ASN A 78 11.72 9.32 7.93
N PRO A 79 12.47 8.62 8.80
CA PRO A 79 13.01 7.29 8.51
C PRO A 79 11.92 6.21 8.33
N ASN A 80 10.70 6.45 8.82
CA ASN A 80 9.57 5.54 8.63
C ASN A 80 8.92 5.67 7.24
N VAL A 81 9.27 6.70 6.45
CA VAL A 81 8.85 6.82 5.06
C VAL A 81 9.67 5.84 4.22
N ASN A 82 9.01 4.80 3.73
CA ASN A 82 9.59 3.77 2.88
C ASN A 82 9.24 3.96 1.40
N TYR A 83 8.13 4.67 1.15
CA TYR A 83 7.61 4.91 -0.19
C TYR A 83 7.28 6.37 -0.37
N ALA A 84 7.54 6.91 -1.56
CA ALA A 84 7.13 8.25 -1.91
C ALA A 84 6.46 8.28 -3.28
N VAL A 85 5.31 8.92 -3.36
CA VAL A 85 4.61 9.21 -4.62
C VAL A 85 4.93 10.64 -5.01
N VAL A 86 5.61 10.82 -6.14
CA VAL A 86 6.04 12.14 -6.64
C VAL A 86 5.13 12.55 -7.77
N PHE A 87 4.26 13.54 -7.53
CA PHE A 87 3.34 14.08 -8.51
C PHE A 87 4.00 15.25 -9.26
N TYR A 88 4.47 14.96 -10.45
CA TYR A 88 5.06 15.97 -11.32
C TYR A 88 3.99 16.72 -12.10
N SER A 89 4.08 18.05 -12.07
CA SER A 89 3.27 18.99 -12.86
C SER A 89 4.07 20.24 -13.18
N GLU A 90 3.54 21.13 -14.01
CA GLU A 90 4.12 22.46 -14.20
C GLU A 90 4.13 23.30 -12.91
N ASN A 91 3.14 23.11 -12.02
CA ASN A 91 3.14 23.76 -10.71
C ASN A 91 4.24 23.21 -9.79
N PHE A 92 4.49 21.89 -9.86
CA PHE A 92 5.54 21.23 -9.09
C PHE A 92 6.93 21.75 -9.44
N LYS A 93 7.21 21.90 -10.72
CA LYS A 93 8.48 22.41 -11.26
C LYS A 93 8.87 23.79 -10.69
N ASN A 94 7.88 24.60 -10.34
CA ASN A 94 8.04 25.96 -9.88
C ASN A 94 7.84 26.13 -8.36
N GLY A 95 7.63 25.04 -7.60
CA GLY A 95 7.36 25.07 -6.17
C GLY A 95 8.61 24.93 -5.32
N ASN A 96 8.87 25.84 -4.36
CA ASN A 96 10.10 25.80 -3.56
C ASN A 96 10.14 24.62 -2.60
N ILE A 97 9.10 24.44 -1.79
CA ILE A 97 9.06 23.39 -0.74
C ILE A 97 9.01 22.00 -1.37
N CYS A 98 8.15 21.76 -2.33
CA CYS A 98 8.05 20.45 -2.97
C CYS A 98 9.32 20.07 -3.75
N LEU A 99 10.10 21.04 -4.25
CA LEU A 99 11.40 20.77 -4.84
C LEU A 99 12.47 20.40 -3.79
N GLU A 100 12.40 20.98 -2.61
CA GLU A 100 13.26 20.60 -1.49
C GLU A 100 12.92 19.19 -1.00
N GLU A 101 11.64 18.88 -0.81
CA GLU A 101 11.17 17.53 -0.51
C GLU A 101 11.64 16.52 -1.55
N TYR A 102 11.44 16.82 -2.84
CA TYR A 102 11.85 15.96 -3.93
C TYR A 102 13.36 15.68 -3.94
N LYS A 103 14.18 16.69 -3.68
CA LYS A 103 15.64 16.53 -3.61
C LYS A 103 16.03 15.53 -2.51
N ILE A 104 15.45 15.65 -1.33
CA ILE A 104 15.68 14.75 -0.20
C ILE A 104 15.23 13.32 -0.54
N LEU A 105 14.02 13.18 -1.09
CA LEU A 105 13.50 11.88 -1.51
C LEU A 105 14.39 11.23 -2.58
N LEU A 106 14.91 12.02 -3.51
CA LEU A 106 15.81 11.53 -4.54
C LEU A 106 17.16 11.07 -3.97
N GLU A 107 17.73 11.80 -3.02
CA GLU A 107 18.94 11.40 -2.30
C GLU A 107 18.72 10.08 -1.54
N ARG A 108 17.58 9.92 -0.87
CA ARG A 108 17.19 8.68 -0.17
C ARG A 108 16.97 7.52 -1.14
N TYR A 109 16.36 7.79 -2.29
CA TYR A 109 16.19 6.78 -3.34
C TYR A 109 17.53 6.24 -3.83
N TYR A 110 18.51 7.10 -4.10
CA TYR A 110 19.84 6.66 -4.54
C TYR A 110 20.62 5.89 -3.46
N LYS A 111 20.28 6.07 -2.20
CA LYS A 111 20.79 5.27 -1.07
C LYS A 111 20.01 3.97 -0.85
N ASN A 112 19.00 3.67 -1.65
CA ASN A 112 18.08 2.54 -1.48
C ASN A 112 17.31 2.56 -0.14
N GLU A 113 17.06 3.74 0.43
CA GLU A 113 16.30 3.90 1.67
C GLU A 113 14.80 3.95 1.44
N ILE A 114 14.36 4.38 0.24
CA ILE A 114 12.95 4.51 -0.14
C ILE A 114 12.72 4.04 -1.56
N PHE A 115 11.45 3.75 -1.88
CA PHE A 115 10.99 3.50 -3.24
C PHE A 115 10.19 4.69 -3.76
N LEU A 116 10.45 5.11 -5.02
CA LEU A 116 9.76 6.23 -5.67
C LEU A 116 8.73 5.74 -6.68
N PHE A 117 7.52 6.30 -6.61
CA PHE A 117 6.48 6.17 -7.62
C PHE A 117 6.32 7.49 -8.36
N PRO A 118 6.88 7.63 -9.57
CA PRO A 118 6.69 8.82 -10.37
C PRO A 118 5.28 8.85 -10.97
N VAL A 119 4.60 9.96 -10.80
CA VAL A 119 3.26 10.19 -11.35
C VAL A 119 3.23 11.53 -12.05
N PHE A 120 2.78 11.55 -13.28
CA PHE A 120 2.58 12.80 -14.03
C PHE A 120 1.12 13.22 -13.96
N ILE A 121 0.89 14.43 -13.51
CA ILE A 121 -0.42 15.06 -13.63
C ILE A 121 -0.52 15.58 -15.04
N SER A 122 -1.48 15.06 -15.81
CA SER A 122 -1.63 15.28 -17.24
C SER A 122 -0.49 14.63 -18.08
N GLU A 123 -0.11 15.18 -19.20
CA GLU A 123 0.88 14.59 -20.10
C GLU A 123 2.33 14.79 -19.62
N VAL A 124 3.20 13.84 -20.00
CA VAL A 124 4.64 13.97 -19.78
C VAL A 124 5.18 15.05 -20.70
N PRO A 125 5.82 16.11 -20.17
CA PRO A 125 6.44 17.11 -21.02
C PRO A 125 7.46 16.50 -21.98
N PRO A 126 7.53 16.95 -23.24
CA PRO A 126 8.51 16.46 -24.22
C PRO A 126 9.96 16.60 -23.72
N LYS A 127 10.22 17.67 -23.00
CA LYS A 127 11.51 17.96 -22.36
C LYS A 127 11.32 18.13 -20.86
N LEU A 128 11.94 17.24 -20.09
CA LEU A 128 12.06 17.38 -18.64
C LEU A 128 13.40 18.02 -18.29
N ASP A 129 13.41 18.90 -17.30
CA ASP A 129 14.65 19.40 -16.71
C ASP A 129 15.50 18.23 -16.19
N LYS A 130 16.84 18.37 -16.23
CA LYS A 130 17.78 17.31 -15.82
C LYS A 130 17.44 16.71 -14.45
N LYS A 131 17.00 17.54 -13.50
CA LYS A 131 16.64 17.13 -12.12
C LYS A 131 15.43 16.18 -12.05
N PHE A 132 14.59 16.14 -13.10
CA PHE A 132 13.39 15.27 -13.14
C PHE A 132 13.53 14.09 -14.11
N GLN A 133 14.69 13.93 -14.77
CA GLN A 133 14.89 12.83 -15.73
C GLN A 133 14.64 11.45 -15.12
N ILE A 134 14.96 11.28 -13.83
CA ILE A 134 14.70 10.03 -13.12
C ILE A 134 13.22 9.63 -13.16
N CYS A 135 12.29 10.58 -13.05
CA CYS A 135 10.86 10.31 -13.13
C CYS A 135 10.42 9.70 -14.47
N LYS A 136 11.18 9.95 -15.55
CA LYS A 136 10.93 9.41 -16.89
C LYS A 136 11.67 8.08 -17.13
N THR A 137 12.78 7.83 -16.44
CA THR A 137 13.54 6.57 -16.56
C THR A 137 12.92 5.43 -15.75
N LEU A 138 12.20 5.76 -14.67
CA LEU A 138 11.42 4.81 -13.90
C LEU A 138 10.09 4.50 -14.61
N VAL A 139 9.49 3.39 -14.26
CA VAL A 139 8.09 3.12 -14.65
C VAL A 139 7.21 4.17 -13.96
N TYR A 140 6.48 4.92 -14.74
CA TYR A 140 5.61 6.00 -14.27
C TYR A 140 4.15 5.78 -14.65
N LYS A 141 3.26 6.51 -14.00
CA LYS A 141 1.84 6.58 -14.35
C LYS A 141 1.43 8.02 -14.65
N HIS A 142 0.37 8.14 -15.43
CA HIS A 142 -0.35 9.40 -15.59
C HIS A 142 -1.57 9.38 -14.68
N ILE A 143 -2.00 10.57 -14.28
CA ILE A 143 -3.23 10.78 -13.55
C ILE A 143 -3.89 12.07 -14.04
N ASN A 144 -5.11 11.96 -14.54
CA ASN A 144 -5.90 13.09 -15.03
C ASN A 144 -7.08 13.37 -14.10
N ASP A 145 -7.71 12.32 -13.63
CA ASP A 145 -8.86 12.40 -12.74
C ASP A 145 -8.96 11.16 -11.83
N GLN A 146 -10.07 11.01 -11.13
CA GLN A 146 -10.29 9.93 -10.17
C GLN A 146 -10.37 8.53 -10.81
N SER A 147 -10.64 8.43 -12.11
CA SER A 147 -10.70 7.14 -12.80
C SER A 147 -9.34 6.44 -12.85
N ASP A 148 -8.24 7.22 -12.75
CA ASP A 148 -6.88 6.70 -12.74
C ASP A 148 -6.43 6.18 -11.37
N PHE A 149 -7.18 6.47 -10.30
CA PHE A 149 -6.77 6.14 -8.91
C PHE A 149 -6.60 4.65 -8.68
N ASN A 150 -7.51 3.83 -9.20
CA ASN A 150 -7.44 2.38 -9.05
C ASN A 150 -6.13 1.82 -9.63
N ALA A 151 -5.82 2.20 -10.87
CA ALA A 151 -4.61 1.72 -11.55
C ALA A 151 -3.33 2.16 -10.81
N LEU A 152 -3.28 3.40 -10.32
CA LEU A 152 -2.14 3.90 -9.56
C LEU A 152 -2.01 3.20 -8.20
N ALA A 153 -3.11 3.09 -7.45
CA ALA A 153 -3.11 2.44 -6.14
C ALA A 153 -2.70 0.97 -6.23
N LEU A 154 -3.17 0.22 -7.25
CA LEU A 154 -2.78 -1.18 -7.46
C LEU A 154 -1.26 -1.35 -7.65
N HIS A 155 -0.57 -0.40 -8.30
CA HIS A 155 0.89 -0.44 -8.42
C HIS A 155 1.57 -0.22 -7.06
N ILE A 156 1.07 0.70 -6.25
CA ILE A 156 1.59 1.00 -4.91
C ILE A 156 1.37 -0.22 -3.99
N ILE A 157 0.14 -0.74 -3.95
CA ILE A 157 -0.24 -1.89 -3.13
C ILE A 157 0.55 -3.14 -3.53
N ALA A 158 0.70 -3.39 -4.84
CA ALA A 158 1.47 -4.52 -5.32
C ALA A 158 2.94 -4.46 -4.88
N LYS A 159 3.55 -3.27 -4.91
CA LYS A 159 4.93 -3.11 -4.43
C LYS A 159 5.04 -3.31 -2.94
N ILE A 160 4.14 -2.75 -2.14
CA ILE A 160 4.13 -2.92 -0.68
C ILE A 160 3.97 -4.40 -0.30
N THR A 161 2.97 -5.09 -0.87
CA THR A 161 2.73 -6.51 -0.56
C THR A 161 3.88 -7.41 -1.02
N PHE A 162 4.54 -7.06 -2.12
CA PHE A 162 5.73 -7.75 -2.59
C PHE A 162 6.93 -7.56 -1.65
N ASP A 163 7.15 -6.33 -1.16
CA ASP A 163 8.25 -6.05 -0.23
C ASP A 163 8.02 -6.71 1.13
N ASP A 164 6.79 -6.65 1.65
CA ASP A 164 6.41 -7.33 2.89
C ASP A 164 6.68 -8.84 2.78
N LEU A 165 6.34 -9.44 1.63
CA LEU A 165 6.59 -10.84 1.36
C LEU A 165 8.10 -11.13 1.33
N ASN A 166 8.89 -10.34 0.59
CA ASN A 166 10.33 -10.53 0.46
C ASN A 166 11.09 -10.32 1.77
N ASN A 167 10.60 -9.46 2.65
CA ASN A 167 11.17 -9.21 3.96
C ASN A 167 10.81 -10.29 4.99
N SER A 168 9.93 -11.21 4.62
CA SER A 168 9.54 -12.37 5.43
C SER A 168 10.21 -13.64 4.91
N LYS A 169 10.28 -14.67 5.74
CA LYS A 169 10.62 -16.03 5.30
C LYS A 169 9.38 -16.66 4.67
N PHE A 170 8.98 -16.14 3.51
CA PHE A 170 7.74 -16.56 2.89
C PHE A 170 7.82 -17.97 2.32
N LYS A 171 6.65 -18.59 2.27
CA LYS A 171 6.41 -19.86 1.57
C LYS A 171 5.52 -19.55 0.35
N SER A 172 5.87 -20.13 -0.78
CA SER A 172 4.96 -20.10 -1.93
C SER A 172 3.66 -20.83 -1.62
N ILE A 173 2.59 -20.58 -2.36
CA ILE A 173 1.33 -21.32 -2.20
C ILE A 173 1.57 -22.83 -2.34
N HIS A 174 2.50 -23.24 -3.20
CA HIS A 174 2.89 -24.64 -3.33
C HIS A 174 3.53 -25.20 -2.06
N ASP A 175 4.45 -24.45 -1.45
CA ASP A 175 5.15 -24.88 -0.22
C ASP A 175 4.21 -24.94 0.97
N ILE A 176 3.23 -24.02 1.02
CA ILE A 176 2.17 -24.03 2.05
C ILE A 176 1.41 -25.36 2.02
N VAL A 177 1.09 -25.88 0.83
CA VAL A 177 0.44 -27.19 0.69
C VAL A 177 1.28 -28.31 1.29
N LEU A 178 2.61 -28.28 1.08
CA LEU A 178 3.52 -29.32 1.57
C LEU A 178 3.61 -29.35 3.11
N ASP A 179 3.39 -28.20 3.77
CA ASP A 179 3.40 -28.13 5.24
C ASP A 179 2.13 -28.74 5.86
N TYR A 180 1.02 -28.73 5.13
CA TYR A 180 -0.20 -29.39 5.59
C TYR A 180 -0.16 -30.89 5.24
N SER A 181 0.50 -31.68 6.09
CA SER A 181 0.55 -33.17 5.95
C SER A 181 -0.83 -33.79 6.01
N ASP A 182 -1.77 -33.16 6.70
CA ASP A 182 -3.17 -33.60 6.79
C ASP A 182 -3.96 -33.15 5.55
N LYS A 183 -4.12 -34.10 4.61
CA LYS A 183 -4.94 -33.93 3.39
C LYS A 183 -6.44 -33.72 3.68
N THR A 184 -6.89 -33.92 4.91
CA THR A 184 -8.27 -33.64 5.33
C THR A 184 -8.48 -32.18 5.71
N SER A 185 -7.40 -31.44 5.96
CA SER A 185 -7.42 -30.02 6.28
C SER A 185 -8.16 -29.23 5.22
N ILE A 186 -9.02 -28.30 5.65
CA ILE A 186 -9.71 -27.38 4.75
C ILE A 186 -8.74 -26.52 3.95
N TYR A 187 -7.62 -26.11 4.54
CA TYR A 187 -6.58 -25.34 3.87
C TYR A 187 -5.95 -26.14 2.71
N TYR A 188 -5.60 -27.39 2.96
CA TYR A 188 -5.05 -28.26 1.90
C TYR A 188 -6.01 -28.37 0.71
N LYS A 189 -7.28 -28.67 0.97
CA LYS A 189 -8.30 -28.79 -0.08
C LYS A 189 -8.45 -27.53 -0.90
N LEU A 190 -8.59 -26.37 -0.25
CA LEU A 190 -8.77 -25.10 -0.93
C LEU A 190 -7.54 -24.69 -1.76
N ILE A 191 -6.33 -24.96 -1.28
CA ILE A 191 -5.11 -24.63 -2.04
C ILE A 191 -4.96 -25.57 -3.24
N ILE A 192 -5.28 -26.84 -3.10
CA ILE A 192 -5.29 -27.79 -4.24
C ILE A 192 -6.36 -27.38 -5.28
N GLU A 193 -7.55 -27.00 -4.85
CA GLU A 193 -8.59 -26.48 -5.73
C GLU A 193 -8.10 -25.23 -6.48
N TYR A 194 -7.49 -24.29 -5.77
CA TYR A 194 -6.89 -23.09 -6.36
C TYR A 194 -5.83 -23.46 -7.44
N GLN A 195 -4.95 -24.40 -7.17
CA GLN A 195 -3.91 -24.82 -8.10
C GLN A 195 -4.48 -25.49 -9.36
N ASN A 196 -5.62 -26.15 -9.26
CA ASN A 196 -6.31 -26.79 -10.38
C ASN A 196 -7.11 -25.82 -11.25
N ILE A 197 -7.38 -24.58 -10.78
CA ILE A 197 -8.04 -23.56 -11.60
C ILE A 197 -7.10 -23.14 -12.73
N LYS A 198 -7.62 -23.10 -13.96
CA LYS A 198 -6.87 -22.65 -15.13
C LYS A 198 -6.23 -21.28 -14.88
N LYS A 199 -4.93 -21.14 -15.19
CA LYS A 199 -4.14 -19.92 -14.90
C LYS A 199 -4.72 -18.64 -15.49
N THR A 200 -5.46 -18.73 -16.58
CA THR A 200 -6.13 -17.61 -17.26
C THR A 200 -7.53 -17.29 -16.71
N ASN A 201 -8.03 -18.08 -15.76
CA ASN A 201 -9.33 -17.82 -15.13
C ASN A 201 -9.12 -16.98 -13.87
N TYR A 202 -8.85 -15.68 -14.06
CA TYR A 202 -8.55 -14.75 -12.97
C TYR A 202 -9.69 -14.64 -11.98
N ASN A 203 -10.94 -14.51 -12.45
CA ASN A 203 -12.11 -14.35 -11.61
C ASN A 203 -12.29 -15.52 -10.62
N MET A 204 -12.17 -16.75 -11.11
CA MET A 204 -12.26 -17.94 -10.25
C MET A 204 -11.08 -18.05 -9.29
N ARG A 205 -9.88 -17.69 -9.74
CA ARG A 205 -8.69 -17.70 -8.89
C ARG A 205 -8.79 -16.67 -7.77
N ILE A 206 -9.24 -15.45 -8.07
CA ILE A 206 -9.49 -14.38 -7.09
C ILE A 206 -10.54 -14.83 -6.06
N ALA A 207 -11.66 -15.39 -6.51
CA ALA A 207 -12.69 -15.91 -5.63
C ALA A 207 -12.16 -17.02 -4.70
N SER A 208 -11.39 -17.98 -5.24
CA SER A 208 -10.82 -19.07 -4.46
C SER A 208 -9.81 -18.56 -3.40
N LEU A 209 -8.95 -17.60 -3.74
CA LEU A 209 -8.04 -16.98 -2.77
C LEU A 209 -8.78 -16.20 -1.70
N PHE A 210 -9.88 -15.54 -2.05
CA PHE A 210 -10.69 -14.84 -1.06
C PHE A 210 -11.35 -15.80 -0.07
N PHE A 211 -11.86 -16.96 -0.51
CA PHE A 211 -12.37 -17.99 0.39
C PHE A 211 -11.27 -18.53 1.32
N LEU A 212 -10.09 -18.81 0.79
CA LEU A 212 -8.94 -19.22 1.60
C LEU A 212 -8.57 -18.14 2.64
N TYR A 213 -8.59 -16.87 2.24
CA TYR A 213 -8.38 -15.73 3.12
C TYR A 213 -9.42 -15.67 4.25
N LEU A 214 -10.71 -15.81 3.95
CA LEU A 214 -11.78 -15.76 4.95
C LEU A 214 -11.60 -16.84 6.03
N ILE A 215 -11.20 -18.04 5.65
CA ILE A 215 -10.96 -19.12 6.62
C ILE A 215 -9.68 -18.83 7.43
N ALA A 216 -8.62 -18.36 6.78
CA ALA A 216 -7.39 -18.00 7.47
C ALA A 216 -7.59 -16.85 8.46
N SER A 217 -8.42 -15.86 8.14
CA SER A 217 -8.70 -14.70 8.98
C SER A 217 -9.42 -15.04 10.30
N GLN A 218 -10.09 -16.20 10.37
CA GLN A 218 -10.73 -16.67 11.60
C GLN A 218 -9.73 -17.11 12.66
N THR A 219 -8.56 -17.55 12.26
CA THR A 219 -7.54 -18.13 13.15
C THR A 219 -6.26 -17.33 13.20
N ARG A 220 -6.06 -16.38 12.30
CA ARG A 220 -4.84 -15.60 12.12
C ARG A 220 -5.09 -14.11 12.25
N SER A 221 -4.12 -13.42 12.81
CA SER A 221 -4.15 -11.96 12.87
C SER A 221 -3.70 -11.37 11.54
N ILE A 222 -4.64 -10.78 10.82
CA ILE A 222 -4.39 -10.12 9.54
C ILE A 222 -4.37 -8.60 9.75
N SER A 223 -3.49 -7.89 9.06
CA SER A 223 -3.44 -6.43 9.14
C SER A 223 -4.68 -5.81 8.52
N PHE A 224 -5.08 -4.64 9.03
CA PHE A 224 -6.23 -3.90 8.49
C PHE A 224 -6.04 -3.56 7.00
N PHE A 225 -4.82 -3.25 6.59
CA PHE A 225 -4.46 -2.98 5.20
C PHE A 225 -4.73 -4.20 4.30
N TYR A 226 -4.31 -5.40 4.72
CA TYR A 226 -4.55 -6.62 3.94
C TYR A 226 -6.03 -6.96 3.88
N ASP A 227 -6.75 -6.82 5.00
CA ASP A 227 -8.18 -7.04 5.04
C ASP A 227 -8.93 -6.14 4.05
N LYS A 228 -8.64 -4.83 4.07
CA LYS A 228 -9.22 -3.88 3.13
C LYS A 228 -8.89 -4.19 1.68
N THR A 229 -7.64 -4.56 1.40
CA THR A 229 -7.19 -4.89 0.04
C THR A 229 -7.87 -6.15 -0.49
N MET A 230 -7.92 -7.23 0.30
CA MET A 230 -8.58 -8.48 -0.09
C MET A 230 -10.07 -8.28 -0.38
N ASN A 231 -10.77 -7.57 0.52
CA ASN A 231 -12.19 -7.25 0.35
C ASN A 231 -12.45 -6.37 -0.89
N TYR A 232 -11.60 -5.37 -1.12
CA TYR A 232 -11.72 -4.50 -2.28
C TYR A 232 -11.58 -5.27 -3.60
N ILE A 233 -10.50 -6.04 -3.77
CA ILE A 233 -10.25 -6.80 -5.00
C ILE A 233 -11.38 -7.82 -5.24
N TYR A 234 -11.81 -8.53 -4.21
CA TYR A 234 -12.92 -9.47 -4.34
C TYR A 234 -14.22 -8.79 -4.74
N HIS A 235 -14.52 -7.61 -4.19
CA HIS A 235 -15.71 -6.84 -4.57
C HIS A 235 -15.65 -6.38 -6.04
N GLN A 236 -14.48 -5.89 -6.51
CA GLN A 236 -14.28 -5.54 -7.93
C GLN A 236 -14.48 -6.76 -8.84
N ASN A 237 -13.99 -7.93 -8.42
CA ASN A 237 -14.19 -9.19 -9.13
C ASN A 237 -15.66 -9.59 -9.22
N CYS A 238 -16.44 -9.43 -8.14
CA CYS A 238 -17.89 -9.72 -8.13
C CYS A 238 -18.68 -8.80 -9.06
N LEU A 239 -18.20 -7.58 -9.27
CA LEU A 239 -18.84 -6.60 -10.17
C LEU A 239 -18.34 -6.66 -11.61
N ASP A 240 -17.37 -7.53 -11.90
CA ASP A 240 -16.70 -7.65 -13.20
C ASP A 240 -16.04 -6.34 -13.68
N ILE A 241 -15.42 -5.59 -12.75
CA ILE A 241 -14.78 -4.29 -12.99
C ILE A 241 -13.31 -4.26 -12.54
N LEU A 242 -12.63 -5.43 -12.61
CA LEU A 242 -11.19 -5.49 -12.36
C LEU A 242 -10.43 -4.59 -13.35
N VAL A 243 -9.43 -3.88 -12.85
CA VAL A 243 -8.62 -2.92 -13.65
C VAL A 243 -7.37 -3.59 -14.23
N ASP A 244 -6.74 -4.50 -13.48
CA ASP A 244 -5.57 -5.28 -13.89
C ASP A 244 -5.64 -6.65 -13.18
N GLU A 245 -6.42 -7.54 -13.75
CA GLU A 245 -6.73 -8.88 -13.20
C GLU A 245 -5.47 -9.64 -12.75
N LYS A 246 -4.42 -9.56 -13.55
CA LYS A 246 -3.16 -10.25 -13.25
C LYS A 246 -2.48 -9.67 -12.02
N ARG A 247 -2.48 -8.35 -11.86
CA ARG A 247 -1.86 -7.66 -10.72
C ARG A 247 -2.70 -7.83 -9.47
N GLU A 248 -4.00 -7.73 -9.59
CA GLU A 248 -4.95 -7.94 -8.50
C GLU A 248 -4.83 -9.35 -7.95
N LEU A 249 -4.77 -10.36 -8.81
CA LEU A 249 -4.49 -11.73 -8.42
C LEU A 249 -3.13 -11.86 -7.71
N GLN A 250 -2.07 -11.24 -8.24
CA GLN A 250 -0.74 -11.28 -7.64
C GLN A 250 -0.71 -10.66 -6.24
N ILE A 251 -1.42 -9.55 -6.03
CA ILE A 251 -1.56 -8.91 -4.72
C ILE A 251 -2.19 -9.90 -3.73
N MET A 252 -3.28 -10.55 -4.11
CA MET A 252 -3.96 -11.52 -3.25
C MET A 252 -3.07 -12.74 -2.95
N GLU A 253 -2.34 -13.26 -3.93
CA GLU A 253 -1.36 -14.33 -3.72
C GLU A 253 -0.28 -13.93 -2.72
N ASN A 254 0.27 -12.71 -2.84
CA ASN A 254 1.27 -12.18 -1.91
C ASN A 254 0.73 -12.10 -0.48
N ILE A 255 -0.50 -11.58 -0.31
CA ILE A 255 -1.15 -11.48 1.01
C ILE A 255 -1.37 -12.86 1.61
N ILE A 256 -1.83 -13.84 0.83
CA ILE A 256 -2.00 -15.22 1.29
C ILE A 256 -0.65 -15.82 1.69
N CYS A 257 0.36 -15.74 0.83
CA CYS A 257 1.70 -16.27 1.14
C CYS A 257 2.27 -15.64 2.41
N TYR A 258 2.13 -14.32 2.57
CA TYR A 258 2.55 -13.62 3.79
C TYR A 258 1.78 -14.12 5.02
N THR A 259 0.46 -14.20 4.93
CA THR A 259 -0.43 -14.63 6.03
C THR A 259 -0.08 -16.04 6.54
N PHE A 260 0.35 -16.93 5.64
CA PHE A 260 0.75 -18.28 6.00
C PHE A 260 2.23 -18.44 6.38
N SER A 261 3.05 -17.39 6.21
CA SER A 261 4.48 -17.41 6.51
C SER A 261 4.82 -16.81 7.87
N VAL A 262 3.97 -15.97 8.43
CA VAL A 262 4.19 -15.21 9.68
C VAL A 262 3.73 -16.01 10.92
N LEU A 263 3.73 -17.32 10.85
CA LEU A 263 3.41 -18.20 11.98
C LEU A 263 4.65 -18.64 12.74
#